data_7b70508462f22ad5e41926f65c6dbc92
#
_entry.id   7b70508462f22ad5e41926f65c6dbc92
#
_cell.length_a   1.000
_cell.length_b   1.000
_cell.length_c   1.000
_cell.angle_alpha   90.00
_cell.angle_beta   90.00
_cell.angle_gamma   90.00
#
_symmetry.space_group_name_H-M   'P 1'
#
loop_
_entity.id
_entity.type
_entity.pdbx_description
1 polymer ?
#
loop_
_entity_poly.entity_id
_entity_poly.type
_entity_poly.pdbx_seq_one_letter_code
_entity_poly.pdbx_strand_id
1 'polypeptide(L)'
;MIDSRRLRLAASLVLVLHPLAGCRSATPKAEPRPPAAPSATPGPGTAKPLSHAIRWSRESAEHRALFLQVYRAATEHVERAAAARPGGGWAVVLDADETVLDNSRYQVERERAGLGFDAESWRAWTARREAMPLPGAKAFLDRVRELGGKIAIVTNRTLTECPDTEAVFVAYELPYDTMLCKPDGGPSDKNPRFEAVAQGATPDGLPPLEVVAFVGDNIQDFPKLSQSLRDQADPAFGAFGARYFVLPNPMYGSWERK
;
A
#
# COMPACT_ATOMS: atom_id res chain seq x y z
N MET A 1 26.90 47.64 -41.12
CA MET A 1 27.75 48.85 -40.95
C MET A 1 28.33 48.80 -39.59
N ILE A 2 29.67 48.52 -39.55
CA ILE A 2 30.70 49.21 -38.74
C ILE A 2 30.57 49.02 -37.25
N ASP A 3 31.58 48.68 -36.50
CA ASP A 3 32.97 48.23 -36.61
C ASP A 3 33.53 47.98 -35.22
N SER A 4 34.36 47.03 -35.18
CA SER A 4 35.44 46.72 -34.27
C SER A 4 35.89 47.73 -33.24
N ARG A 5 36.43 47.30 -32.09
CA ARG A 5 37.87 47.35 -31.77
C ARG A 5 38.25 46.68 -30.47
N ARG A 6 39.28 45.89 -30.60
CA ARG A 6 40.17 45.29 -29.61
C ARG A 6 40.80 46.31 -28.65
N LEU A 7 41.05 45.86 -27.42
CA LEU A 7 42.26 46.38 -26.72
C LEU A 7 42.86 45.25 -25.88
N ARG A 8 44.09 44.89 -26.26
CA ARG A 8 45.00 44.06 -25.47
C ARG A 8 45.73 44.93 -24.50
N LEU A 9 45.90 44.50 -23.23
CA LEU A 9 46.98 45.02 -22.40
C LEU A 9 47.72 43.83 -21.79
N ALA A 10 49.01 43.80 -22.12
CA ALA A 10 50.02 42.95 -21.53
C ALA A 10 50.54 43.66 -20.25
N ALA A 11 50.75 42.94 -19.19
CA ALA A 11 51.49 43.42 -18.01
C ALA A 11 52.44 42.33 -17.51
N SER A 12 53.63 42.76 -17.36
CA SER A 12 54.89 42.04 -17.22
C SER A 12 55.04 41.26 -15.92
N LEU A 13 55.71 40.14 -16.06
CA LEU A 13 56.24 39.24 -15.04
C LEU A 13 57.46 39.89 -14.35
N VAL A 14 57.39 40.04 -13.04
CA VAL A 14 58.59 40.32 -12.19
C VAL A 14 58.86 39.11 -11.32
N LEU A 15 59.98 38.46 -11.63
CA LEU A 15 60.52 37.30 -10.96
C LEU A 15 61.39 37.76 -9.80
N VAL A 16 60.98 37.53 -8.54
CA VAL A 16 61.82 37.78 -7.36
C VAL A 16 62.27 36.42 -6.80
N LEU A 17 63.55 36.11 -6.98
CA LEU A 17 64.22 34.98 -6.39
C LEU A 17 64.56 35.32 -4.90
N HIS A 18 64.11 34.49 -3.96
CA HIS A 18 64.60 34.44 -2.61
C HIS A 18 65.23 33.09 -2.30
N PRO A 19 66.32 33.02 -1.55
CA PRO A 19 67.07 31.79 -1.32
C PRO A 19 66.38 30.89 -0.28
N LEU A 20 66.41 29.60 -0.56
CA LEU A 20 65.95 28.51 0.30
C LEU A 20 66.86 28.33 1.51
N ALA A 21 66.39 28.67 2.71
CA ALA A 21 66.97 28.19 3.97
C ALA A 21 66.32 26.83 4.32
N GLY A 22 67.07 25.76 4.28
CA GLY A 22 66.63 24.44 4.59
C GLY A 22 66.37 24.23 6.08
N CYS A 23 65.11 24.00 6.45
CA CYS A 23 64.75 23.37 7.71
C CYS A 23 64.51 21.89 7.49
N ARG A 24 65.40 21.06 8.00
CA ARG A 24 65.19 19.62 8.11
C ARG A 24 64.15 19.36 9.19
N SER A 25 62.92 19.08 8.78
CA SER A 25 61.90 18.53 9.68
C SER A 25 62.16 17.08 9.95
N ALA A 26 62.50 16.73 11.20
CA ALA A 26 62.55 15.33 11.66
C ALA A 26 61.13 14.77 11.66
N THR A 27 60.93 13.71 10.91
CA THR A 27 59.71 12.89 10.91
C THR A 27 59.56 12.21 12.28
N PRO A 28 58.47 12.36 13.01
CA PRO A 28 58.24 11.56 14.22
C PRO A 28 58.03 10.10 13.82
N LYS A 29 58.82 9.24 14.48
CA LYS A 29 58.71 7.78 14.34
C LYS A 29 57.36 7.34 14.87
N ALA A 30 56.50 6.82 14.01
CA ALA A 30 55.18 6.29 14.40
C ALA A 30 55.37 5.15 15.37
N GLU A 31 54.82 5.28 16.58
CA GLU A 31 54.67 4.14 17.51
C GLU A 31 53.71 3.10 16.91
N PRO A 32 54.00 1.83 17.06
CA PRO A 32 53.12 0.76 16.58
C PRO A 32 51.76 0.83 17.33
N ARG A 33 50.71 1.08 16.60
CA ARG A 33 49.34 1.04 17.13
C ARG A 33 49.07 -0.35 17.70
N PRO A 34 48.54 -0.46 18.93
CA PRO A 34 48.17 -1.79 19.46
C PRO A 34 47.15 -2.46 18.54
N PRO A 35 47.18 -3.78 18.38
CA PRO A 35 46.23 -4.49 17.56
C PRO A 35 44.79 -4.16 18.03
N ALA A 36 43.92 -3.81 17.05
CA ALA A 36 42.53 -3.57 17.34
C ALA A 36 41.94 -4.81 18.03
N ALA A 37 41.30 -4.60 19.17
CA ALA A 37 40.58 -5.66 19.84
C ALA A 37 39.60 -6.32 18.83
N PRO A 38 39.43 -7.63 18.83
CA PRO A 38 38.49 -8.29 17.93
C PRO A 38 37.12 -7.67 18.16
N SER A 39 36.54 -7.13 17.10
CA SER A 39 35.16 -6.65 17.12
C SER A 39 34.30 -7.81 17.63
N ALA A 40 33.67 -7.63 18.78
CA ALA A 40 32.74 -8.60 19.31
C ALA A 40 31.70 -8.87 18.21
N THR A 41 31.66 -10.10 17.73
CA THR A 41 30.55 -10.56 16.88
C THR A 41 29.27 -10.27 17.66
N PRO A 42 28.30 -9.51 17.11
CA PRO A 42 27.04 -9.31 17.81
C PRO A 42 26.48 -10.69 18.12
N GLY A 43 26.34 -11.01 19.41
CA GLY A 43 25.61 -12.20 19.82
C GLY A 43 24.22 -12.17 19.17
N PRO A 44 23.48 -13.30 19.09
CA PRO A 44 22.13 -13.31 18.56
C PRO A 44 21.30 -12.36 19.41
N GLY A 45 21.26 -11.08 18.98
CA GLY A 45 20.44 -10.06 19.58
C GLY A 45 19.01 -10.53 19.45
N THR A 46 18.31 -10.66 20.57
CA THR A 46 16.88 -10.93 20.59
C THR A 46 16.22 -9.84 19.75
N ALA A 47 15.78 -10.20 18.53
CA ALA A 47 15.10 -9.27 17.65
C ALA A 47 13.96 -8.62 18.44
N LYS A 48 13.87 -7.28 18.39
CA LYS A 48 12.79 -6.55 19.07
C LYS A 48 11.45 -7.22 18.73
N PRO A 49 10.61 -7.52 19.72
CA PRO A 49 9.29 -8.08 19.45
C PRO A 49 8.51 -7.15 18.52
N LEU A 50 7.81 -7.72 17.56
CA LEU A 50 6.89 -6.98 16.69
C LEU A 50 5.79 -6.30 17.52
N SER A 51 5.28 -5.18 17.02
CA SER A 51 4.14 -4.48 17.63
C SER A 51 2.93 -5.40 17.80
N HIS A 52 2.06 -5.06 18.75
CA HIS A 52 0.85 -5.84 19.00
C HIS A 52 -0.05 -5.91 17.76
N ALA A 53 -0.12 -4.84 16.97
CA ALA A 53 -0.92 -4.79 15.76
C ALA A 53 -0.47 -5.83 14.72
N ILE A 54 0.83 -5.87 14.41
CA ILE A 54 1.39 -6.83 13.46
C ILE A 54 1.27 -8.26 13.99
N ARG A 55 1.58 -8.49 15.27
CA ARG A 55 1.44 -9.81 15.88
C ARG A 55 0.01 -10.31 15.84
N TRP A 56 -0.95 -9.45 16.20
CA TRP A 56 -2.37 -9.80 16.17
C TRP A 56 -2.81 -10.19 14.76
N SER A 57 -2.43 -9.40 13.74
CA SER A 57 -2.78 -9.69 12.34
C SER A 57 -2.17 -11.00 11.83
N ARG A 58 -0.99 -11.39 12.30
CA ARG A 58 -0.26 -12.55 11.77
C ARG A 58 -0.43 -13.83 12.58
N GLU A 59 -0.64 -13.71 13.89
CA GLU A 59 -0.50 -14.83 14.82
C GLU A 59 -1.79 -15.15 15.57
N SER A 60 -2.80 -14.24 15.58
CA SER A 60 -4.03 -14.48 16.34
C SER A 60 -5.05 -15.31 15.57
N ALA A 61 -5.72 -16.19 16.27
CA ALA A 61 -6.88 -16.91 15.75
C ALA A 61 -8.07 -15.98 15.49
N GLU A 62 -8.18 -14.92 16.29
CA GLU A 62 -9.24 -13.90 16.22
C GLU A 62 -9.19 -13.16 14.89
N HIS A 63 -8.00 -12.79 14.39
CA HIS A 63 -7.85 -12.19 13.05
C HIS A 63 -8.49 -13.08 11.99
N ARG A 64 -8.08 -14.35 11.93
CA ARG A 64 -8.65 -15.30 10.97
C ARG A 64 -10.16 -15.49 11.16
N ALA A 65 -10.61 -15.60 12.40
CA ALA A 65 -12.02 -15.80 12.72
C ALA A 65 -12.88 -14.62 12.26
N LEU A 66 -12.43 -13.38 12.48
CA LEU A 66 -13.13 -12.16 12.08
C LEU A 66 -13.19 -12.04 10.55
N PHE A 67 -12.11 -12.30 9.83
CA PHE A 67 -12.13 -12.33 8.37
C PHE A 67 -13.17 -13.34 7.83
N LEU A 68 -13.14 -14.57 8.31
CA LEU A 68 -14.10 -15.59 7.91
C LEU A 68 -15.55 -15.24 8.28
N GLN A 69 -15.77 -14.60 9.44
CA GLN A 69 -17.09 -14.15 9.87
C GLN A 69 -17.63 -13.06 8.96
N VAL A 70 -16.81 -12.03 8.64
CA VAL A 70 -17.22 -10.92 7.78
C VAL A 70 -17.49 -11.40 6.37
N TYR A 71 -16.61 -12.22 5.79
CA TYR A 71 -16.84 -12.77 4.44
C TYR A 71 -18.04 -13.69 4.37
N ARG A 72 -18.36 -14.46 5.42
CA ARG A 72 -19.59 -15.25 5.50
C ARG A 72 -20.83 -14.36 5.47
N ALA A 73 -20.85 -13.31 6.30
CA ALA A 73 -21.95 -12.35 6.33
C ALA A 73 -22.12 -11.63 4.97
N ALA A 74 -21.00 -11.26 4.31
CA ALA A 74 -21.03 -10.70 2.97
C ALA A 74 -21.57 -11.70 1.94
N THR A 75 -21.19 -12.97 2.03
CA THR A 75 -21.70 -14.05 1.16
C THR A 75 -23.21 -14.22 1.30
N GLU A 76 -23.72 -14.34 2.51
CA GLU A 76 -25.15 -14.44 2.78
C GLU A 76 -25.94 -13.23 2.25
N HIS A 77 -25.34 -12.04 2.32
CA HIS A 77 -25.94 -10.83 1.76
C HIS A 77 -26.00 -10.89 0.22
N VAL A 78 -24.89 -11.22 -0.46
CA VAL A 78 -24.88 -11.27 -1.93
C VAL A 78 -25.75 -12.40 -2.49
N GLU A 79 -25.93 -13.51 -1.78
CA GLU A 79 -26.87 -14.57 -2.16
C GLU A 79 -28.30 -14.05 -2.17
N ARG A 80 -28.71 -13.30 -1.15
CA ARG A 80 -30.03 -12.66 -1.11
C ARG A 80 -30.18 -11.60 -2.21
N ALA A 81 -29.12 -10.81 -2.44
CA ALA A 81 -29.12 -9.77 -3.46
C ALA A 81 -29.23 -10.38 -4.87
N ALA A 82 -28.51 -11.46 -5.15
CA ALA A 82 -28.57 -12.19 -6.41
C ALA A 82 -29.96 -12.81 -6.67
N ALA A 83 -30.54 -13.42 -5.64
CA ALA A 83 -31.91 -14.00 -5.75
C ALA A 83 -32.96 -12.93 -6.11
N ALA A 84 -32.79 -11.70 -5.67
CA ALA A 84 -33.64 -10.56 -6.04
C ALA A 84 -33.34 -10.00 -7.45
N ARG A 85 -32.28 -10.44 -8.12
CA ARG A 85 -31.79 -9.94 -9.43
C ARG A 85 -31.47 -11.07 -10.41
N PRO A 86 -32.45 -11.89 -10.78
CA PRO A 86 -32.22 -13.05 -11.65
C PRO A 86 -31.68 -12.68 -13.05
N GLY A 87 -31.84 -11.43 -13.47
CA GLY A 87 -31.28 -10.89 -14.72
C GLY A 87 -29.84 -10.39 -14.62
N GLY A 88 -29.17 -10.49 -13.46
CA GLY A 88 -27.83 -9.93 -13.25
C GLY A 88 -27.85 -8.41 -13.05
N GLY A 89 -26.86 -7.71 -13.62
CA GLY A 89 -26.78 -6.24 -13.55
C GLY A 89 -26.33 -5.68 -12.18
N TRP A 90 -25.64 -6.50 -11.38
CA TRP A 90 -25.15 -6.12 -10.07
C TRP A 90 -23.66 -6.44 -9.88
N ALA A 91 -23.04 -5.71 -8.96
CA ALA A 91 -21.64 -5.87 -8.62
C ALA A 91 -21.40 -5.83 -7.11
N VAL A 92 -20.25 -6.34 -6.72
CA VAL A 92 -19.60 -6.06 -5.44
C VAL A 92 -18.36 -5.20 -5.68
N VAL A 93 -18.06 -4.32 -4.73
CA VAL A 93 -16.85 -3.52 -4.72
C VAL A 93 -15.99 -3.95 -3.54
N LEU A 94 -14.70 -4.25 -3.79
CA LEU A 94 -13.75 -4.57 -2.74
C LEU A 94 -12.51 -3.66 -2.84
N ASP A 95 -11.92 -3.32 -1.70
CA ASP A 95 -10.53 -2.89 -1.66
C ASP A 95 -9.58 -4.07 -1.89
N ALA A 96 -8.30 -3.80 -2.14
CA ALA A 96 -7.29 -4.84 -2.34
C ALA A 96 -6.51 -5.13 -1.05
N ASP A 97 -5.88 -4.10 -0.46
CA ASP A 97 -4.92 -4.23 0.63
C ASP A 97 -5.61 -4.45 1.97
N GLU A 98 -5.17 -5.44 2.74
CA GLU A 98 -5.80 -5.90 3.99
C GLU A 98 -7.29 -6.21 3.87
N THR A 99 -7.75 -6.33 2.64
CA THR A 99 -9.10 -6.78 2.28
C THR A 99 -9.02 -8.11 1.54
N VAL A 100 -8.52 -8.12 0.32
CA VAL A 100 -8.29 -9.35 -0.46
C VAL A 100 -6.89 -9.89 -0.26
N LEU A 101 -5.89 -9.01 -0.14
CA LEU A 101 -4.45 -9.31 -0.09
C LEU A 101 -3.84 -8.94 1.27
N ASP A 102 -3.05 -9.85 1.82
CA ASP A 102 -2.28 -9.69 3.06
C ASP A 102 -0.92 -9.06 2.78
N ASN A 103 -0.70 -7.84 3.26
CA ASN A 103 0.58 -7.14 3.19
C ASN A 103 1.30 -7.11 4.56
N SER A 104 0.87 -7.88 5.53
CA SER A 104 1.47 -7.89 6.87
C SER A 104 2.96 -8.20 6.86
N ARG A 105 3.47 -8.93 5.84
CA ARG A 105 4.89 -9.18 5.65
C ARG A 105 5.67 -7.88 5.38
N TYR A 106 5.14 -6.98 4.56
CA TYR A 106 5.73 -5.65 4.37
C TYR A 106 5.84 -4.91 5.70
N GLN A 107 4.79 -4.92 6.52
CA GLN A 107 4.79 -4.26 7.83
C GLN A 107 5.86 -4.85 8.76
N VAL A 108 6.04 -6.18 8.76
CA VAL A 108 7.11 -6.84 9.51
C VAL A 108 8.50 -6.38 9.06
N GLU A 109 8.73 -6.33 7.75
CA GLU A 109 10.02 -5.92 7.18
C GLU A 109 10.35 -4.48 7.55
N ARG A 110 9.35 -3.58 7.46
CA ARG A 110 9.51 -2.16 7.83
C ARG A 110 9.78 -1.99 9.32
N GLU A 111 9.00 -2.62 10.18
CA GLU A 111 9.18 -2.51 11.63
C GLU A 111 10.52 -3.07 12.10
N ARG A 112 10.97 -4.21 11.56
CA ARG A 112 12.29 -4.77 11.86
C ARG A 112 13.43 -3.87 11.45
N ALA A 113 13.26 -3.13 10.36
CA ALA A 113 14.21 -2.12 9.92
C ALA A 113 14.13 -0.81 10.72
N GLY A 114 13.16 -0.66 11.62
CA GLY A 114 12.92 0.60 12.35
C GLY A 114 12.35 1.70 11.47
N LEU A 115 11.71 1.35 10.36
CA LEU A 115 11.19 2.26 9.34
C LEU A 115 9.66 2.20 9.31
N GLY A 116 9.03 3.32 8.95
CA GLY A 116 7.60 3.39 8.65
C GLY A 116 7.30 3.16 7.16
N PHE A 117 6.06 3.41 6.77
CA PHE A 117 5.66 3.42 5.36
C PHE A 117 6.39 4.51 4.58
N ASP A 118 6.81 4.18 3.36
CA ASP A 118 7.14 5.14 2.30
C ASP A 118 6.74 4.58 0.93
N ALA A 119 6.47 5.48 -0.02
CA ALA A 119 5.90 5.11 -1.31
C ALA A 119 6.86 4.30 -2.20
N GLU A 120 8.17 4.50 -2.08
CA GLU A 120 9.17 3.77 -2.86
C GLU A 120 9.27 2.31 -2.38
N SER A 121 9.39 2.11 -1.06
CA SER A 121 9.43 0.76 -0.48
C SER A 121 8.13 0.00 -0.68
N TRP A 122 6.99 0.71 -0.68
CA TRP A 122 5.69 0.11 -0.99
C TRP A 122 5.64 -0.37 -2.44
N ARG A 123 6.07 0.45 -3.38
CA ARG A 123 6.17 0.06 -4.80
C ARG A 123 7.12 -1.13 -4.98
N ALA A 124 8.26 -1.14 -4.29
CA ALA A 124 9.16 -2.28 -4.31
C ALA A 124 8.52 -3.55 -3.74
N TRP A 125 7.67 -3.42 -2.72
CA TRP A 125 6.90 -4.54 -2.17
C TRP A 125 5.86 -5.06 -3.17
N THR A 126 5.05 -4.19 -3.77
CA THR A 126 4.02 -4.60 -4.74
C THR A 126 4.64 -5.29 -5.96
N ALA A 127 5.78 -4.82 -6.43
CA ALA A 127 6.52 -5.42 -7.54
C ALA A 127 7.04 -6.84 -7.23
N ARG A 128 7.17 -7.23 -5.96
CA ARG A 128 7.55 -8.60 -5.57
C ARG A 128 6.41 -9.60 -5.76
N ARG A 129 5.16 -9.14 -5.82
CA ARG A 129 3.95 -9.98 -5.99
C ARG A 129 3.82 -11.06 -4.92
N GLU A 130 4.24 -10.79 -3.70
CA GLU A 130 4.29 -11.75 -2.59
C GLU A 130 3.11 -11.64 -1.62
N ALA A 131 2.19 -10.69 -1.84
CA ALA A 131 0.97 -10.58 -1.05
C ALA A 131 0.09 -11.81 -1.27
N MET A 132 -0.37 -12.43 -0.18
CA MET A 132 -1.18 -13.65 -0.22
C MET A 132 -2.67 -13.32 -0.03
N PRO A 133 -3.59 -14.17 -0.52
CA PRO A 133 -5.01 -13.98 -0.22
C PRO A 133 -5.31 -14.07 1.27
N LEU A 134 -6.15 -13.16 1.75
CA LEU A 134 -6.66 -13.17 3.12
C LEU A 134 -7.75 -14.25 3.31
N PRO A 135 -7.95 -14.71 4.56
CA PRO A 135 -8.90 -15.78 4.84
C PRO A 135 -10.33 -15.44 4.40
N GLY A 136 -10.92 -16.29 3.56
CA GLY A 136 -12.30 -16.12 3.07
C GLY A 136 -12.44 -15.30 1.79
N ALA A 137 -11.42 -14.49 1.43
CA ALA A 137 -11.50 -13.61 0.26
C ALA A 137 -11.77 -14.40 -1.04
N LYS A 138 -10.96 -15.41 -1.36
CA LYS A 138 -11.16 -16.20 -2.59
C LYS A 138 -12.54 -16.86 -2.63
N ALA A 139 -12.96 -17.49 -1.55
CA ALA A 139 -14.25 -18.16 -1.50
C ALA A 139 -15.43 -17.20 -1.72
N PHE A 140 -15.34 -15.97 -1.18
CA PHE A 140 -16.34 -14.94 -1.43
C PHE A 140 -16.35 -14.50 -2.89
N LEU A 141 -15.19 -14.23 -3.49
CA LEU A 141 -15.07 -13.82 -4.89
C LEU A 141 -15.59 -14.91 -5.83
N ASP A 142 -15.21 -16.16 -5.60
CA ASP A 142 -15.71 -17.31 -6.37
C ASP A 142 -17.25 -17.39 -6.28
N ARG A 143 -17.80 -17.20 -5.08
CA ARG A 143 -19.25 -17.25 -4.88
C ARG A 143 -20.00 -16.12 -5.59
N VAL A 144 -19.47 -14.90 -5.59
CA VAL A 144 -20.03 -13.79 -6.36
C VAL A 144 -20.09 -14.12 -7.84
N ARG A 145 -19.02 -14.69 -8.39
CA ARG A 145 -18.95 -15.11 -9.80
C ARG A 145 -19.96 -16.21 -10.13
N GLU A 146 -20.08 -17.22 -9.27
CA GLU A 146 -21.07 -18.31 -9.42
C GLU A 146 -22.51 -17.78 -9.48
N LEU A 147 -22.79 -16.72 -8.72
CA LEU A 147 -24.09 -16.06 -8.67
C LEU A 147 -24.34 -15.09 -9.85
N GLY A 148 -23.38 -14.95 -10.76
CA GLY A 148 -23.48 -14.06 -11.92
C GLY A 148 -23.25 -12.58 -11.60
N GLY A 149 -22.74 -12.25 -10.41
CA GLY A 149 -22.34 -10.91 -10.03
C GLY A 149 -21.01 -10.51 -10.65
N LYS A 150 -20.80 -9.19 -10.76
CA LYS A 150 -19.53 -8.60 -11.18
C LYS A 150 -18.68 -8.20 -9.97
N ILE A 151 -17.37 -8.27 -10.12
CA ILE A 151 -16.41 -7.97 -9.07
C ILE A 151 -15.55 -6.80 -9.52
N ALA A 152 -15.66 -5.68 -8.81
CA ALA A 152 -14.83 -4.50 -9.01
C ALA A 152 -13.85 -4.34 -7.85
N ILE A 153 -12.56 -4.33 -8.16
CA ILE A 153 -11.52 -4.00 -7.19
C ILE A 153 -11.24 -2.50 -7.28
N VAL A 154 -11.43 -1.77 -6.18
CA VAL A 154 -11.19 -0.32 -6.10
C VAL A 154 -10.12 -0.06 -5.06
N THR A 155 -8.89 0.11 -5.52
CA THR A 155 -7.71 0.16 -4.65
C THR A 155 -6.97 1.48 -4.71
N ASN A 156 -6.28 1.86 -3.63
CA ASN A 156 -5.35 2.99 -3.61
C ASN A 156 -3.92 2.61 -4.05
N ARG A 157 -3.69 1.37 -4.47
CA ARG A 157 -2.52 1.07 -5.30
C ARG A 157 -2.59 1.93 -6.56
N THR A 158 -1.45 2.46 -6.98
CA THR A 158 -1.40 3.40 -8.11
C THR A 158 -1.51 2.69 -9.46
N LEU A 159 -1.77 3.44 -10.52
CA LEU A 159 -1.78 2.89 -11.89
C LEU A 159 -0.45 2.20 -12.23
N THR A 160 0.68 2.71 -11.75
CA THR A 160 1.98 2.07 -11.91
C THR A 160 2.05 0.70 -11.20
N GLU A 161 1.33 0.50 -10.10
CA GLU A 161 1.32 -0.74 -9.31
C GLU A 161 0.20 -1.72 -9.74
N CYS A 162 -0.72 -1.26 -10.58
CA CYS A 162 -1.86 -2.05 -11.04
C CYS A 162 -1.46 -3.37 -11.72
N PRO A 163 -0.51 -3.39 -12.67
CA PRO A 163 -0.12 -4.64 -13.34
C PRO A 163 0.45 -5.70 -12.39
N ASP A 164 1.18 -5.29 -11.35
CA ASP A 164 1.69 -6.20 -10.33
C ASP A 164 0.57 -6.73 -9.44
N THR A 165 -0.42 -5.90 -9.16
CA THR A 165 -1.61 -6.31 -8.40
C THR A 165 -2.44 -7.33 -9.19
N GLU A 166 -2.71 -7.07 -10.45
CA GLU A 166 -3.40 -8.00 -11.36
C GLU A 166 -2.66 -9.34 -11.47
N ALA A 167 -1.32 -9.30 -11.57
CA ALA A 167 -0.51 -10.52 -11.60
C ALA A 167 -0.66 -11.37 -10.33
N VAL A 168 -0.83 -10.76 -9.16
CA VAL A 168 -1.14 -11.48 -7.91
C VAL A 168 -2.53 -12.11 -7.98
N PHE A 169 -3.54 -11.38 -8.44
CA PHE A 169 -4.90 -11.91 -8.61
C PHE A 169 -4.92 -13.11 -9.55
N VAL A 170 -4.20 -13.03 -10.67
CA VAL A 170 -4.07 -14.15 -11.61
C VAL A 170 -3.36 -15.35 -10.98
N ALA A 171 -2.24 -15.11 -10.27
CA ALA A 171 -1.45 -16.18 -9.67
C ALA A 171 -2.21 -16.99 -8.60
N TYR A 172 -3.11 -16.35 -7.87
CA TYR A 172 -3.97 -17.00 -6.86
C TYR A 172 -5.37 -17.33 -7.36
N GLU A 173 -5.61 -17.17 -8.66
CA GLU A 173 -6.94 -17.43 -9.27
C GLU A 173 -8.06 -16.67 -8.55
N LEU A 174 -7.80 -15.39 -8.19
CA LEU A 174 -8.78 -14.49 -7.58
C LEU A 174 -9.61 -13.85 -8.68
N PRO A 175 -10.90 -14.16 -8.79
CA PRO A 175 -11.71 -13.59 -9.86
C PRO A 175 -11.99 -12.11 -9.64
N TYR A 176 -11.89 -11.32 -10.71
CA TYR A 176 -12.36 -9.94 -10.79
C TYR A 176 -12.79 -9.64 -12.23
N ASP A 177 -13.63 -8.62 -12.42
CA ASP A 177 -14.10 -8.16 -13.73
C ASP A 177 -13.53 -6.81 -14.11
N THR A 178 -13.17 -5.97 -13.14
CA THR A 178 -12.50 -4.69 -13.36
C THR A 178 -11.63 -4.31 -12.14
N MET A 179 -10.53 -3.61 -12.41
CA MET A 179 -9.66 -3.09 -11.35
C MET A 179 -9.45 -1.58 -11.55
N LEU A 180 -9.88 -0.78 -10.58
CA LEU A 180 -9.77 0.67 -10.59
C LEU A 180 -8.69 1.11 -9.60
N CYS A 181 -7.49 1.26 -10.11
CA CYS A 181 -6.35 1.78 -9.35
C CYS A 181 -6.39 3.31 -9.24
N LYS A 182 -5.71 3.83 -8.23
CA LYS A 182 -5.57 5.27 -8.03
C LYS A 182 -4.64 5.85 -9.11
N PRO A 183 -4.97 7.00 -9.73
CA PRO A 183 -4.01 7.72 -10.57
C PRO A 183 -2.71 8.04 -9.81
N ASP A 184 -1.57 7.93 -10.46
CA ASP A 184 -0.28 8.29 -9.87
C ASP A 184 -0.31 9.76 -9.42
N GLY A 185 0.06 10.02 -8.17
CA GLY A 185 -0.06 11.35 -7.57
C GLY A 185 -1.49 11.85 -7.31
N GLY A 186 -2.51 11.07 -7.68
CA GLY A 186 -3.91 11.43 -7.49
C GLY A 186 -4.41 11.28 -6.04
N PRO A 187 -5.63 11.77 -5.76
CA PRO A 187 -6.23 11.70 -4.43
C PRO A 187 -6.58 10.26 -4.06
N SER A 188 -6.54 9.98 -2.75
CA SER A 188 -6.91 8.67 -2.20
C SER A 188 -8.43 8.46 -2.09
N ASP A 189 -9.25 9.47 -2.40
CA ASP A 189 -10.69 9.36 -2.42
C ASP A 189 -11.15 8.31 -3.43
N LYS A 190 -11.90 7.32 -2.97
CA LYS A 190 -12.44 6.23 -3.78
C LYS A 190 -13.82 6.53 -4.39
N ASN A 191 -14.51 7.57 -3.94
CA ASN A 191 -15.88 7.87 -4.37
C ASN A 191 -16.04 8.00 -5.89
N PRO A 192 -15.16 8.70 -6.63
CA PRO A 192 -15.27 8.77 -8.10
C PRO A 192 -15.14 7.39 -8.77
N ARG A 193 -14.34 6.48 -8.18
CA ARG A 193 -14.16 5.13 -8.71
C ARG A 193 -15.35 4.21 -8.39
N PHE A 194 -16.01 4.40 -7.23
CA PHE A 194 -17.28 3.74 -6.93
C PHE A 194 -18.38 4.19 -7.89
N GLU A 195 -18.44 5.48 -8.19
CA GLU A 195 -19.38 6.03 -9.16
C GLU A 195 -19.10 5.50 -10.58
N ALA A 196 -17.84 5.35 -10.97
CA ALA A 196 -17.46 4.76 -12.26
C ALA A 196 -18.00 3.34 -12.42
N VAL A 197 -17.94 2.51 -11.37
CA VAL A 197 -18.54 1.15 -11.39
C VAL A 197 -20.06 1.25 -11.58
N ALA A 198 -20.73 2.09 -10.83
CA ALA A 198 -22.17 2.24 -10.91
C ALA A 198 -22.65 2.78 -12.27
N GLN A 199 -21.87 3.62 -12.93
CA GLN A 199 -22.18 4.25 -14.20
C GLN A 199 -21.68 3.49 -15.44
N GLY A 200 -20.92 2.41 -15.24
CA GLY A 200 -20.31 1.68 -16.35
C GLY A 200 -19.13 2.38 -17.00
N ALA A 201 -18.50 3.33 -16.30
CA ALA A 201 -17.31 4.04 -16.75
C ALA A 201 -16.02 3.38 -16.26
N THR A 202 -15.94 2.06 -16.40
CA THR A 202 -14.78 1.25 -15.95
C THR A 202 -13.79 1.04 -17.10
N PRO A 203 -12.48 0.82 -16.80
CA PRO A 203 -11.46 0.54 -17.81
C PRO A 203 -11.81 -0.65 -18.71
N ASP A 204 -12.45 -1.66 -18.16
CA ASP A 204 -12.79 -2.92 -18.84
C ASP A 204 -14.15 -2.88 -19.55
N GLY A 205 -14.80 -1.70 -19.60
CA GLY A 205 -16.03 -1.50 -20.34
C GLY A 205 -17.24 -2.22 -19.77
N LEU A 206 -17.32 -2.43 -18.46
CA LEU A 206 -18.50 -3.00 -17.82
C LEU A 206 -19.71 -2.05 -18.02
N PRO A 207 -20.91 -2.62 -18.19
CA PRO A 207 -22.13 -1.79 -18.22
C PRO A 207 -22.39 -1.13 -16.86
N PRO A 208 -23.33 -0.18 -16.77
CA PRO A 208 -23.81 0.30 -15.48
C PRO A 208 -24.30 -0.85 -14.59
N LEU A 209 -23.85 -0.86 -13.32
CA LEU A 209 -24.12 -1.94 -12.37
C LEU A 209 -24.65 -1.40 -11.05
N GLU A 210 -25.63 -2.10 -10.47
CA GLU A 210 -26.02 -1.83 -9.09
C GLU A 210 -25.01 -2.43 -8.14
N VAL A 211 -24.29 -1.59 -7.36
CA VAL A 211 -23.35 -2.09 -6.35
C VAL A 211 -24.13 -2.51 -5.12
N VAL A 212 -24.23 -3.82 -4.89
CA VAL A 212 -25.01 -4.41 -3.79
C VAL A 212 -24.22 -4.54 -2.49
N ALA A 213 -22.87 -4.63 -2.55
CA ALA A 213 -22.03 -4.76 -1.38
C ALA A 213 -20.69 -4.05 -1.58
N PHE A 214 -20.15 -3.51 -0.47
CA PHE A 214 -18.79 -2.98 -0.37
C PHE A 214 -18.06 -3.73 0.73
N VAL A 215 -16.81 -4.12 0.48
CA VAL A 215 -15.92 -4.80 1.43
C VAL A 215 -14.60 -4.05 1.50
N GLY A 216 -14.11 -3.73 2.68
CA GLY A 216 -12.85 -3.03 2.88
C GLY A 216 -12.42 -3.03 4.34
N ASP A 217 -11.16 -2.68 4.60
CA ASP A 217 -10.59 -2.58 5.94
C ASP A 217 -10.58 -1.14 6.48
N ASN A 218 -10.90 -0.17 5.63
CA ASN A 218 -10.88 1.24 5.94
C ASN A 218 -12.27 1.87 5.79
N ILE A 219 -12.61 2.80 6.66
CA ILE A 219 -13.90 3.51 6.58
C ILE A 219 -14.10 4.24 5.24
N GLN A 220 -13.00 4.61 4.56
CA GLN A 220 -13.02 5.27 3.25
C GLN A 220 -13.23 4.29 2.07
N ASP A 221 -13.34 3.00 2.34
CA ASP A 221 -13.73 1.97 1.36
C ASP A 221 -15.25 1.91 1.17
N PHE A 222 -15.97 2.72 1.93
CA PHE A 222 -17.42 2.81 1.86
C PHE A 222 -17.86 4.18 1.35
N PRO A 223 -18.87 4.26 0.47
CA PRO A 223 -19.27 5.50 -0.16
C PRO A 223 -19.56 6.63 0.83
N LYS A 224 -18.88 7.76 0.63
CA LYS A 224 -19.07 9.02 1.37
C LYS A 224 -18.84 8.92 2.89
N LEU A 225 -18.16 7.85 3.36
CA LEU A 225 -17.79 7.72 4.76
C LEU A 225 -16.38 8.24 5.03
N SER A 226 -16.18 8.70 6.25
CA SER A 226 -14.90 9.17 6.78
C SER A 226 -14.79 8.88 8.27
N GLN A 227 -13.62 9.17 8.87
CA GLN A 227 -13.40 8.98 10.31
C GLN A 227 -14.30 9.84 11.21
N SER A 228 -15.00 10.85 10.67
CA SER A 228 -16.03 11.58 11.43
C SER A 228 -17.22 10.71 11.83
N LEU A 229 -17.39 9.54 11.21
CA LEU A 229 -18.41 8.58 11.61
C LEU A 229 -18.22 8.09 13.06
N ARG A 230 -17.00 8.09 13.60
CA ARG A 230 -16.69 7.64 14.98
C ARG A 230 -17.48 8.40 16.05
N ASP A 231 -17.84 9.62 15.77
CA ASP A 231 -18.52 10.53 16.70
C ASP A 231 -20.04 10.49 16.54
N GLN A 232 -20.56 9.64 15.66
CA GLN A 232 -21.98 9.51 15.37
C GLN A 232 -22.61 8.41 16.26
N ALA A 233 -23.94 8.51 16.45
CA ALA A 233 -24.69 7.48 17.16
C ALA A 233 -24.82 6.19 16.33
N ASP A 234 -25.06 5.06 17.00
CA ASP A 234 -25.15 3.71 16.41
C ASP A 234 -26.02 3.62 15.14
N PRO A 235 -27.14 4.32 14.98
CA PRO A 235 -27.91 4.27 13.72
C PRO A 235 -27.14 4.70 12.48
N ALA A 236 -26.09 5.54 12.62
CA ALA A 236 -25.24 5.92 11.50
C ALA A 236 -24.39 4.75 10.95
N PHE A 237 -24.21 3.70 11.73
CA PHE A 237 -23.52 2.47 11.34
C PHE A 237 -24.46 1.41 10.73
N GLY A 238 -25.75 1.69 10.58
CA GLY A 238 -26.77 0.73 10.16
C GLY A 238 -26.55 0.02 8.82
N ALA A 239 -25.68 0.56 7.96
CA ALA A 239 -25.29 -0.11 6.71
C ALA A 239 -24.23 -1.21 6.91
N PHE A 240 -23.51 -1.23 8.04
CA PHE A 240 -22.51 -2.25 8.33
C PHE A 240 -23.18 -3.57 8.71
N GLY A 241 -22.71 -4.67 8.09
CA GLY A 241 -23.35 -5.99 8.19
C GLY A 241 -24.56 -6.19 7.28
N ALA A 242 -25.02 -5.12 6.59
CA ALA A 242 -26.13 -5.19 5.65
C ALA A 242 -25.72 -4.90 4.18
N ARG A 243 -24.85 -3.93 3.96
CA ARG A 243 -24.29 -3.56 2.64
C ARG A 243 -22.79 -3.29 2.71
N TYR A 244 -22.32 -2.88 3.88
CA TYR A 244 -20.91 -2.56 4.14
C TYR A 244 -20.32 -3.62 5.05
N PHE A 245 -19.19 -4.21 4.66
CA PHE A 245 -18.52 -5.29 5.36
C PHE A 245 -17.09 -4.87 5.66
N VAL A 246 -16.88 -4.39 6.90
CA VAL A 246 -15.57 -3.89 7.34
C VAL A 246 -14.74 -5.02 7.91
N LEU A 247 -13.51 -5.15 7.40
CA LEU A 247 -12.50 -6.09 7.88
C LEU A 247 -11.57 -5.42 8.89
N PRO A 248 -11.00 -6.14 9.86
CA PRO A 248 -10.14 -5.55 10.86
C PRO A 248 -8.74 -5.30 10.32
N ASN A 249 -8.24 -4.07 10.44
CA ASN A 249 -6.84 -3.72 10.22
C ASN A 249 -6.31 -2.85 11.37
N PRO A 250 -5.56 -3.43 12.33
CA PRO A 250 -4.94 -2.67 13.40
C PRO A 250 -3.55 -2.14 13.06
N MET A 251 -3.00 -2.45 11.87
CA MET A 251 -1.62 -2.11 11.52
C MET A 251 -1.47 -0.69 11.01
N TYR A 252 -2.44 -0.22 10.21
CA TYR A 252 -2.47 1.13 9.64
C TYR A 252 -3.87 1.48 9.12
N GLY A 253 -4.12 2.76 8.86
CA GLY A 253 -5.37 3.18 8.28
C GLY A 253 -5.68 4.67 8.47
N SER A 254 -6.80 5.12 7.93
CA SER A 254 -7.25 6.50 8.11
C SER A 254 -7.56 6.86 9.57
N TRP A 255 -7.73 5.86 10.43
CA TRP A 255 -7.95 6.01 11.87
C TRP A 255 -6.74 6.56 12.63
N GLU A 256 -5.52 6.46 12.09
CA GLU A 256 -4.30 7.03 12.67
C GLU A 256 -4.28 8.57 12.60
N ARG A 257 -5.06 9.14 11.68
CA ARG A 257 -5.12 10.59 11.49
C ARG A 257 -6.20 11.18 12.41
N LYS A 258 -5.80 12.20 13.17
CA LYS A 258 -6.70 12.97 14.02
C LYS A 258 -7.33 14.10 13.21
#